data_5afe6e95f504a0d8eafca896e6503e58
#
_entry.id   5afe6e95f504a0d8eafca896e6503e58
#
_cell.length_a   1.000
_cell.length_b   1.000
_cell.length_c   1.000
_cell.angle_alpha   90.00
_cell.angle_beta   90.00
_cell.angle_gamma   90.00
#
_symmetry.space_group_name_H-M   'P 1'
#
loop_
_entity.id
_entity.type
_entity.pdbx_description
1 polymer ?
#
loop_
_entity_poly.entity_id
_entity_poly.type
_entity_poly.pdbx_seq_one_letter_code
_entity_poly.pdbx_strand_id
1 'polypeptide(L)'
;LQPGIPMCPPEGDAGTGMVATNSVAKRTGNISAGTSVFAMAVLEKDLSKAYDELDLVTTPEGNLVAMVHCNNCTSDLNAWVNIFKEFQEAMGQKADMNELYGTLYHKALEGDADCGGLLSYGYYSGEHVTGFAEGRPLFVRTPDSKFTLANFMRVNLFTALGAIKIGMDILFKQEGVVLDELLGHGGLFKTEGVGQKVVAAAVNVPVSVMKTAGEGGAWGIAVLAQYMMEKAEGESLADYLNQKVFAGEESVRMEPDAKDVAGFETFIERYKKGLAIERAAVENL
;
A
#
# COMPACT_ATOMS: atom_id res chain seq x y z
N LEU A 1 22.34 -10.10 28.62
CA LEU A 1 23.33 -10.24 27.54
C LEU A 1 24.72 -10.38 28.12
N GLN A 2 25.57 -11.21 27.53
CA GLN A 2 26.96 -11.35 27.94
C GLN A 2 27.83 -10.25 27.31
N PRO A 3 28.90 -9.76 28.00
CA PRO A 3 29.86 -8.84 27.41
C PRO A 3 30.49 -9.42 26.15
N GLY A 4 30.66 -8.60 25.11
CA GLY A 4 31.30 -9.00 23.85
C GLY A 4 30.37 -9.62 22.79
N ILE A 5 29.07 -9.72 23.04
CA ILE A 5 28.13 -10.13 22.02
C ILE A 5 28.13 -9.05 20.92
N PRO A 6 28.30 -9.42 19.63
CA PRO A 6 28.13 -8.48 18.52
C PRO A 6 26.72 -7.91 18.49
N MET A 7 26.61 -6.61 18.32
CA MET A 7 25.32 -5.91 18.22
C MET A 7 25.12 -5.38 16.79
N CYS A 8 24.05 -5.79 16.15
CA CYS A 8 23.63 -5.20 14.89
C CYS A 8 23.28 -3.72 15.11
N PRO A 9 23.67 -2.80 14.22
CA PRO A 9 23.18 -1.42 14.27
C PRO A 9 21.65 -1.39 14.37
N PRO A 10 21.08 -0.45 15.14
CA PRO A 10 19.63 -0.31 15.21
C PRO A 10 19.08 0.11 13.84
N GLU A 11 17.94 -0.44 13.49
CA GLU A 11 17.23 -0.11 12.25
C GLU A 11 15.76 0.17 12.56
N GLY A 12 15.14 1.09 11.81
CA GLY A 12 13.73 1.40 11.92
C GLY A 12 12.82 0.32 11.31
N ASP A 13 11.53 0.42 11.57
CA ASP A 13 10.52 -0.50 11.04
C ASP A 13 10.44 -0.47 9.51
N ALA A 14 10.69 0.69 8.89
CA ALA A 14 10.75 0.85 7.44
C ALA A 14 11.88 -0.01 6.84
N GLY A 15 13.13 0.16 7.30
CA GLY A 15 14.28 -0.60 6.80
C GLY A 15 14.18 -2.09 7.09
N THR A 16 13.75 -2.48 8.31
CA THR A 16 13.53 -3.90 8.64
C THR A 16 12.40 -4.51 7.81
N GLY A 17 11.34 -3.73 7.52
CA GLY A 17 10.26 -4.14 6.62
C GLY A 17 10.75 -4.38 5.18
N MET A 18 11.66 -3.54 4.68
CA MET A 18 12.28 -3.74 3.36
C MET A 18 13.11 -5.02 3.31
N VAL A 19 13.85 -5.33 4.38
CA VAL A 19 14.60 -6.59 4.50
C VAL A 19 13.65 -7.78 4.52
N ALA A 20 12.59 -7.71 5.33
CA ALA A 20 11.60 -8.78 5.47
C ALA A 20 10.81 -9.07 4.18
N THR A 21 10.77 -8.12 3.25
CA THR A 21 10.08 -8.26 1.96
C THR A 21 11.03 -8.39 0.77
N ASN A 22 12.34 -8.48 0.99
CA ASN A 22 13.36 -8.53 -0.07
C ASN A 22 13.27 -7.34 -1.06
N SER A 23 13.03 -6.14 -0.54
CA SER A 23 12.80 -4.94 -1.37
C SER A 23 13.88 -3.86 -1.20
N VAL A 24 15.14 -4.27 -0.96
CA VAL A 24 16.28 -3.36 -0.74
C VAL A 24 17.05 -3.01 -2.03
N ALA A 25 16.82 -3.74 -3.10
CA ALA A 25 17.51 -3.53 -4.37
C ALA A 25 16.97 -2.27 -5.09
N LYS A 26 17.82 -1.61 -5.88
CA LYS A 26 17.38 -0.49 -6.75
C LYS A 26 16.29 -0.95 -7.70
N ARG A 27 15.34 -0.06 -8.00
CA ARG A 27 14.16 -0.29 -8.84
C ARG A 27 13.17 -1.29 -8.25
N THR A 28 13.32 -1.63 -6.97
CA THR A 28 12.29 -2.34 -6.21
C THR A 28 11.76 -1.45 -5.10
N GLY A 29 10.73 -1.91 -4.45
CA GLY A 29 10.17 -1.24 -3.29
C GLY A 29 9.17 -2.14 -2.58
N ASN A 30 8.63 -1.64 -1.49
CA ASN A 30 7.52 -2.33 -0.82
C ASN A 30 6.34 -1.39 -0.60
N ILE A 31 5.18 -1.98 -0.40
CA ILE A 31 3.98 -1.29 0.02
C ILE A 31 3.36 -2.03 1.20
N SER A 32 3.23 -1.32 2.32
CA SER A 32 2.55 -1.80 3.52
C SER A 32 1.17 -1.17 3.60
N ALA A 33 0.11 -1.96 3.49
CA ALA A 33 -1.26 -1.46 3.51
C ALA A 33 -2.05 -2.08 4.68
N GLY A 34 -2.19 -1.28 5.73
CA GLY A 34 -2.95 -1.58 6.95
C GLY A 34 -3.92 -0.45 7.27
N THR A 35 -3.98 -0.01 8.53
CA THR A 35 -4.75 1.18 8.95
C THR A 35 -4.29 2.42 8.20
N SER A 36 -2.99 2.61 8.10
CA SER A 36 -2.30 3.54 7.19
C SER A 36 -1.69 2.78 6.02
N VAL A 37 -1.16 3.49 5.04
CA VAL A 37 -0.42 2.90 3.94
C VAL A 37 0.85 3.69 3.68
N PHE A 38 1.96 2.99 3.43
CA PHE A 38 3.16 3.60 2.90
C PHE A 38 3.73 2.75 1.76
N ALA A 39 4.34 3.43 0.80
CA ALA A 39 5.07 2.81 -0.29
C ALA A 39 6.49 3.36 -0.31
N MET A 40 7.47 2.48 -0.39
CA MET A 40 8.88 2.82 -0.46
C MET A 40 9.45 2.40 -1.81
N ALA A 41 10.22 3.27 -2.43
CA ALA A 41 10.87 3.06 -3.72
C ALA A 41 12.38 3.26 -3.57
N VAL A 42 13.18 2.23 -3.85
CA VAL A 42 14.65 2.35 -3.85
C VAL A 42 15.09 3.05 -5.12
N LEU A 43 15.67 4.23 -4.96
CA LEU A 43 16.01 5.12 -6.05
C LEU A 43 17.34 4.74 -6.70
N GLU A 44 17.44 4.99 -8.01
CA GLU A 44 18.70 4.88 -8.77
C GLU A 44 19.52 6.16 -8.70
N LYS A 45 18.86 7.30 -8.45
CA LYS A 45 19.45 8.65 -8.42
C LYS A 45 18.69 9.55 -7.44
N ASP A 46 19.30 10.65 -7.06
CA ASP A 46 18.65 11.66 -6.22
C ASP A 46 17.43 12.27 -6.93
N LEU A 47 16.46 12.71 -6.16
CA LEU A 47 15.33 13.50 -6.65
C LEU A 47 15.82 14.90 -7.07
N SER A 48 15.12 15.51 -8.02
CA SER A 48 15.48 16.83 -8.54
C SER A 48 15.29 17.96 -7.51
N LYS A 49 14.41 17.76 -6.52
CA LYS A 49 14.08 18.70 -5.43
C LYS A 49 13.44 17.95 -4.25
N ALA A 50 13.26 18.66 -3.14
CA ALA A 50 12.42 18.18 -2.03
C ALA A 50 10.93 18.35 -2.39
N TYR A 51 10.11 17.43 -1.88
CA TYR A 51 8.65 17.42 -1.98
C TYR A 51 8.08 17.25 -0.59
N ASP A 52 7.06 18.03 -0.25
CA ASP A 52 6.38 17.95 1.05
C ASP A 52 5.58 16.65 1.21
N GLU A 53 5.23 16.01 0.10
CA GLU A 53 4.47 14.75 0.04
C GLU A 53 5.35 13.51 0.15
N LEU A 54 6.68 13.66 0.17
CA LEU A 54 7.64 12.55 0.15
C LEU A 54 8.62 12.64 1.31
N ASP A 55 8.82 11.52 2.00
CA ASP A 55 9.93 11.36 2.93
C ASP A 55 11.12 10.71 2.23
N LEU A 56 12.33 11.12 2.59
CA LEU A 56 13.56 10.49 2.12
C LEU A 56 14.21 9.74 3.29
N VAL A 57 14.36 8.44 3.08
CA VAL A 57 15.03 7.52 4.02
C VAL A 57 16.09 6.71 3.26
N THR A 58 16.73 5.76 3.91
CA THR A 58 17.69 4.87 3.27
C THR A 58 17.34 3.41 3.51
N THR A 59 17.82 2.53 2.63
CA THR A 59 17.93 1.11 2.95
C THR A 59 18.99 0.92 4.04
N PRO A 60 19.03 -0.25 4.73
CA PRO A 60 20.11 -0.56 5.67
C PRO A 60 21.54 -0.51 5.09
N GLU A 61 21.68 -0.56 3.77
CA GLU A 61 22.97 -0.35 3.07
C GLU A 61 23.25 1.10 2.67
N GLY A 62 22.32 2.04 2.96
CA GLY A 62 22.46 3.45 2.63
C GLY A 62 22.02 3.84 1.22
N ASN A 63 21.33 2.97 0.46
CA ASN A 63 20.70 3.37 -0.80
C ASN A 63 19.53 4.29 -0.51
N LEU A 64 19.38 5.37 -1.29
CA LEU A 64 18.31 6.34 -1.11
C LEU A 64 16.93 5.72 -1.43
N VAL A 65 15.98 6.00 -0.58
CA VAL A 65 14.59 5.52 -0.70
C VAL A 65 13.65 6.72 -0.60
N ALA A 66 12.74 6.85 -1.56
CA ALA A 66 11.61 7.74 -1.43
C ALA A 66 10.43 6.98 -0.82
N MET A 67 9.83 7.56 0.22
CA MET A 67 8.66 7.00 0.88
C MET A 67 7.47 7.95 0.71
N VAL A 68 6.36 7.41 0.25
CA VAL A 68 5.04 8.04 0.33
C VAL A 68 4.33 7.43 1.52
N HIS A 69 3.99 8.22 2.51
CA HIS A 69 3.25 7.77 3.68
C HIS A 69 1.88 8.44 3.71
N CYS A 70 0.81 7.67 3.86
CA CYS A 70 -0.55 8.16 3.96
C CYS A 70 -1.19 7.66 5.26
N ASN A 71 -1.86 8.56 5.97
CA ASN A 71 -2.43 8.27 7.27
C ASN A 71 -3.67 7.37 7.21
N ASN A 72 -4.35 7.34 6.07
CA ASN A 72 -5.64 6.67 5.90
C ASN A 72 -5.54 5.58 4.83
N CYS A 73 -6.01 4.37 5.15
CA CYS A 73 -6.10 3.26 4.21
C CYS A 73 -7.33 2.38 4.50
N THR A 74 -7.21 1.33 5.33
CA THR A 74 -8.28 0.34 5.50
C THR A 74 -9.28 0.66 6.62
N SER A 75 -9.13 1.74 7.38
CA SER A 75 -10.01 2.05 8.52
C SER A 75 -11.46 2.22 8.07
N ASP A 76 -11.72 2.96 7.00
CA ASP A 76 -13.07 3.15 6.47
C ASP A 76 -13.62 1.89 5.79
N LEU A 77 -12.77 1.13 5.10
CA LEU A 77 -13.13 -0.20 4.59
C LEU A 77 -13.64 -1.13 5.71
N ASN A 78 -12.96 -1.13 6.86
CA ASN A 78 -13.37 -1.92 8.01
C ASN A 78 -14.73 -1.47 8.56
N ALA A 79 -15.01 -0.16 8.59
CA ALA A 79 -16.29 0.38 9.02
C ALA A 79 -17.43 -0.11 8.09
N TRP A 80 -17.21 -0.06 6.78
CA TRP A 80 -18.18 -0.56 5.80
C TRP A 80 -18.40 -2.07 5.90
N VAL A 81 -17.33 -2.86 6.05
CA VAL A 81 -17.45 -4.31 6.24
C VAL A 81 -18.23 -4.65 7.52
N ASN A 82 -18.05 -3.87 8.60
CA ASN A 82 -18.82 -4.04 9.83
C ASN A 82 -20.32 -3.77 9.63
N ILE A 83 -20.72 -2.84 8.78
CA ILE A 83 -22.14 -2.65 8.43
C ILE A 83 -22.72 -3.93 7.79
N PHE A 84 -21.99 -4.57 6.88
CA PHE A 84 -22.43 -5.84 6.29
C PHE A 84 -22.47 -6.98 7.31
N LYS A 85 -21.54 -7.00 8.27
CA LYS A 85 -21.61 -7.92 9.42
C LYS A 85 -22.89 -7.72 10.23
N GLU A 86 -23.18 -6.48 10.62
CA GLU A 86 -24.39 -6.15 11.38
C GLU A 86 -25.65 -6.51 10.59
N PHE A 87 -25.66 -6.33 9.28
CA PHE A 87 -26.77 -6.75 8.43
C PHE A 87 -26.98 -8.27 8.45
N GLN A 88 -25.91 -9.08 8.34
CA GLN A 88 -26.00 -10.54 8.44
C GLN A 88 -26.56 -10.97 9.82
N GLU A 89 -26.03 -10.36 10.90
CA GLU A 89 -26.50 -10.64 12.27
C GLU A 89 -27.97 -10.26 12.45
N ALA A 90 -28.42 -9.13 11.89
CA ALA A 90 -29.83 -8.72 11.91
C ALA A 90 -30.74 -9.69 11.13
N MET A 91 -30.19 -10.38 10.13
CA MET A 91 -30.88 -11.46 9.39
C MET A 91 -30.86 -12.81 10.14
N GLY A 92 -30.29 -12.86 11.36
CA GLY A 92 -30.17 -14.08 12.17
C GLY A 92 -29.05 -15.01 11.69
N GLN A 93 -28.13 -14.54 10.89
CA GLN A 93 -26.97 -15.31 10.40
C GLN A 93 -25.74 -15.01 11.24
N LYS A 94 -24.87 -16.02 11.44
CA LYS A 94 -23.58 -15.82 12.08
C LYS A 94 -22.59 -15.29 11.03
N ALA A 95 -22.00 -14.13 11.28
CA ALA A 95 -20.98 -13.58 10.40
C ALA A 95 -19.60 -14.21 10.68
N ASP A 96 -18.91 -14.68 9.62
CA ASP A 96 -17.49 -14.97 9.64
C ASP A 96 -16.76 -13.81 8.95
N MET A 97 -15.85 -13.15 9.65
CA MET A 97 -15.19 -11.96 9.14
C MET A 97 -14.25 -12.28 7.96
N ASN A 98 -13.59 -13.42 7.94
CA ASN A 98 -12.70 -13.78 6.84
C ASN A 98 -13.51 -14.08 5.56
N GLU A 99 -14.63 -14.79 5.70
CA GLU A 99 -15.55 -15.04 4.59
C GLU A 99 -16.14 -13.72 4.07
N LEU A 100 -16.52 -12.82 4.98
CA LEU A 100 -17.12 -11.54 4.64
C LEU A 100 -16.14 -10.63 3.89
N TYR A 101 -14.90 -10.47 4.39
CA TYR A 101 -13.84 -9.75 3.66
C TYR A 101 -13.57 -10.40 2.30
N GLY A 102 -13.42 -11.72 2.25
CA GLY A 102 -13.21 -12.45 1.00
C GLY A 102 -14.31 -12.17 -0.01
N THR A 103 -15.57 -12.31 0.39
CA THR A 103 -16.74 -12.09 -0.46
C THR A 103 -16.81 -10.65 -0.98
N LEU A 104 -16.71 -9.67 -0.08
CA LEU A 104 -16.85 -8.25 -0.45
C LEU A 104 -15.69 -7.76 -1.32
N TYR A 105 -14.46 -8.17 -1.00
CA TYR A 105 -13.29 -7.74 -1.75
C TYR A 105 -13.23 -8.38 -3.15
N HIS A 106 -13.55 -9.68 -3.28
CA HIS A 106 -13.67 -10.29 -4.60
C HIS A 106 -14.83 -9.69 -5.40
N LYS A 107 -15.95 -9.33 -4.73
CA LYS A 107 -17.07 -8.65 -5.39
C LYS A 107 -16.66 -7.30 -5.97
N ALA A 108 -15.74 -6.58 -5.34
CA ALA A 108 -15.19 -5.33 -5.87
C ALA A 108 -14.51 -5.50 -7.24
N LEU A 109 -13.92 -6.67 -7.52
CA LEU A 109 -13.26 -6.93 -8.79
C LEU A 109 -14.22 -7.05 -9.98
N GLU A 110 -15.51 -7.27 -9.71
CA GLU A 110 -16.58 -7.29 -10.74
C GLU A 110 -17.11 -5.89 -11.09
N GLY A 111 -16.69 -4.86 -10.35
CA GLY A 111 -17.13 -3.48 -10.58
C GLY A 111 -16.61 -2.87 -11.87
N ASP A 112 -17.25 -1.79 -12.32
CA ASP A 112 -16.76 -0.99 -13.44
C ASP A 112 -15.34 -0.49 -13.13
N ALA A 113 -14.48 -0.42 -14.14
CA ALA A 113 -13.06 -0.10 -13.95
C ALA A 113 -12.82 1.24 -13.23
N ASP A 114 -13.70 2.22 -13.43
CA ASP A 114 -13.69 3.55 -12.79
C ASP A 114 -14.61 3.65 -11.56
N CYS A 115 -15.06 2.52 -10.99
CA CYS A 115 -16.02 2.45 -9.88
C CYS A 115 -17.43 2.96 -10.23
N GLY A 116 -17.82 2.97 -11.50
CA GLY A 116 -19.15 3.38 -11.93
C GLY A 116 -19.50 4.84 -11.61
N GLY A 117 -18.53 5.74 -11.58
CA GLY A 117 -18.75 7.15 -11.27
C GLY A 117 -18.87 7.47 -9.77
N LEU A 118 -18.70 6.51 -8.89
CA LEU A 118 -18.73 6.73 -7.43
C LEU A 118 -17.47 7.43 -6.93
N LEU A 119 -17.56 8.10 -5.77
CA LEU A 119 -16.46 8.76 -5.08
C LEU A 119 -16.60 8.51 -3.58
N SER A 120 -15.46 8.28 -2.92
CA SER A 120 -15.39 8.13 -1.47
C SER A 120 -14.09 8.75 -0.94
N TYR A 121 -14.10 9.21 0.31
CA TYR A 121 -12.94 9.60 1.10
C TYR A 121 -12.99 8.86 2.42
N GLY A 122 -11.92 8.14 2.73
CA GLY A 122 -11.78 7.42 4.00
C GLY A 122 -10.93 8.17 5.02
N TYR A 123 -11.00 9.50 5.05
CA TYR A 123 -10.16 10.35 5.88
C TYR A 123 -10.66 10.39 7.32
N TYR A 124 -10.22 9.42 8.13
CA TYR A 124 -10.44 9.42 9.58
C TYR A 124 -9.52 10.39 10.32
N SER A 125 -8.38 10.68 9.73
CA SER A 125 -7.39 11.65 10.23
C SER A 125 -6.95 12.54 9.10
N GLY A 126 -6.12 13.54 9.39
CA GLY A 126 -5.51 14.35 8.35
C GLY A 126 -4.71 13.52 7.35
N GLU A 127 -4.55 14.06 6.15
CA GLU A 127 -3.81 13.43 5.05
C GLU A 127 -2.88 14.46 4.41
N HIS A 128 -1.62 14.46 4.80
CA HIS A 128 -0.65 15.48 4.37
C HIS A 128 -0.39 15.46 2.87
N VAL A 129 -0.42 14.29 2.24
CA VAL A 129 -0.24 14.15 0.77
C VAL A 129 -1.27 14.96 -0.02
N THR A 130 -2.45 15.19 0.57
CA THR A 130 -3.53 16.00 -0.03
C THR A 130 -3.80 17.32 0.70
N GLY A 131 -2.96 17.66 1.68
CA GLY A 131 -3.00 18.93 2.39
C GLY A 131 -4.16 19.09 3.39
N PHE A 132 -4.56 18.01 4.07
CA PHE A 132 -5.59 18.01 5.10
C PHE A 132 -5.00 17.78 6.48
N ALA A 133 -5.27 18.69 7.44
CA ALA A 133 -4.88 18.53 8.85
C ALA A 133 -5.84 17.58 9.60
N GLU A 134 -7.09 17.49 9.17
CA GLU A 134 -8.13 16.58 9.66
C GLU A 134 -9.00 16.14 8.50
N GLY A 135 -9.88 15.16 8.68
CA GLY A 135 -10.72 14.64 7.61
C GLY A 135 -12.14 14.28 8.06
N ARG A 136 -12.99 14.03 7.07
CA ARG A 136 -14.36 13.53 7.26
C ARG A 136 -14.61 12.39 6.30
N PRO A 137 -14.84 11.15 6.75
CA PRO A 137 -15.22 10.07 5.86
C PRO A 137 -16.48 10.42 5.08
N LEU A 138 -16.39 10.40 3.74
CA LEU A 138 -17.47 10.80 2.85
C LEU A 138 -17.73 9.74 1.78
N PHE A 139 -19.01 9.56 1.46
CA PHE A 139 -19.43 8.82 0.27
C PHE A 139 -20.32 9.71 -0.61
N VAL A 140 -19.90 9.89 -1.85
CA VAL A 140 -20.55 10.81 -2.80
C VAL A 140 -20.92 10.07 -4.08
N ARG A 141 -22.13 10.35 -4.58
CA ARG A 141 -22.60 9.84 -5.87
C ARG A 141 -23.44 10.89 -6.61
N THR A 142 -23.41 10.81 -7.93
CA THR A 142 -24.27 11.59 -8.81
C THR A 142 -25.49 10.76 -9.22
N PRO A 143 -26.59 11.36 -9.73
CA PRO A 143 -27.78 10.62 -10.14
C PRO A 143 -27.54 9.56 -11.23
N ASP A 144 -26.50 9.73 -12.04
CA ASP A 144 -26.10 8.86 -13.14
C ASP A 144 -25.03 7.82 -12.76
N SER A 145 -24.50 7.87 -11.54
CA SER A 145 -23.51 6.87 -11.09
C SER A 145 -24.16 5.49 -10.90
N LYS A 146 -23.41 4.44 -11.23
CA LYS A 146 -23.86 3.06 -11.12
C LYS A 146 -23.63 2.54 -9.69
N PHE A 147 -24.62 2.72 -8.84
CA PHE A 147 -24.56 2.30 -7.44
C PHE A 147 -24.92 0.81 -7.29
N THR A 148 -23.90 -0.04 -7.31
CA THR A 148 -23.99 -1.48 -7.09
C THR A 148 -23.03 -1.88 -5.97
N LEU A 149 -23.23 -3.06 -5.34
CA LEU A 149 -22.31 -3.57 -4.32
C LEU A 149 -20.86 -3.69 -4.85
N ALA A 150 -20.70 -4.14 -6.10
CA ALA A 150 -19.38 -4.26 -6.71
C ALA A 150 -18.69 -2.90 -6.85
N ASN A 151 -19.38 -1.89 -7.37
CA ASN A 151 -18.82 -0.54 -7.51
C ASN A 151 -18.63 0.14 -6.16
N PHE A 152 -19.53 -0.07 -5.20
CA PHE A 152 -19.39 0.42 -3.83
C PHE A 152 -18.13 -0.12 -3.14
N MET A 153 -17.91 -1.42 -3.20
CA MET A 153 -16.70 -2.01 -2.62
C MET A 153 -15.43 -1.61 -3.38
N ARG A 154 -15.50 -1.52 -4.71
CA ARG A 154 -14.37 -1.10 -5.53
C ARG A 154 -13.95 0.34 -5.25
N VAL A 155 -14.90 1.27 -5.13
CA VAL A 155 -14.55 2.68 -4.84
C VAL A 155 -13.88 2.82 -3.47
N ASN A 156 -14.29 2.05 -2.48
CA ASN A 156 -13.66 2.09 -1.15
C ASN A 156 -12.25 1.47 -1.17
N LEU A 157 -12.01 0.41 -1.96
CA LEU A 157 -10.66 -0.11 -2.19
C LEU A 157 -9.77 0.90 -2.93
N PHE A 158 -10.31 1.59 -3.94
CA PHE A 158 -9.57 2.62 -4.68
C PHE A 158 -9.28 3.84 -3.80
N THR A 159 -10.22 4.26 -2.97
CA THR A 159 -10.07 5.35 -2.00
C THR A 159 -8.95 5.08 -1.01
N ALA A 160 -8.83 3.84 -0.52
CA ALA A 160 -7.74 3.44 0.38
C ALA A 160 -6.34 3.65 -0.22
N LEU A 161 -6.24 3.76 -1.55
CA LEU A 161 -4.99 3.99 -2.28
C LEU A 161 -4.94 5.35 -3.00
N GLY A 162 -5.95 6.21 -2.83
CA GLY A 162 -6.04 7.48 -3.54
C GLY A 162 -4.88 8.42 -3.23
N ALA A 163 -4.56 8.60 -1.96
CA ALA A 163 -3.44 9.46 -1.54
C ALA A 163 -2.08 8.86 -1.92
N ILE A 164 -1.88 7.54 -1.75
CA ILE A 164 -0.67 6.84 -2.22
C ILE A 164 -0.45 7.05 -3.72
N LYS A 165 -1.50 6.93 -4.53
CA LYS A 165 -1.42 7.19 -5.97
C LYS A 165 -0.91 8.59 -6.28
N ILE A 166 -1.40 9.60 -5.56
CA ILE A 166 -0.99 11.00 -5.75
C ILE A 166 0.50 11.16 -5.46
N GLY A 167 0.99 10.64 -4.34
CA GLY A 167 2.42 10.69 -3.99
C GLY A 167 3.30 9.87 -4.94
N MET A 168 2.90 8.66 -5.30
CA MET A 168 3.66 7.83 -6.25
C MET A 168 3.70 8.45 -7.66
N ASP A 169 2.67 9.19 -8.06
CA ASP A 169 2.68 9.92 -9.34
C ASP A 169 3.77 11.01 -9.38
N ILE A 170 4.16 11.60 -8.26
CA ILE A 170 5.31 12.52 -8.19
C ILE A 170 6.57 11.76 -8.60
N LEU A 171 6.82 10.59 -8.04
CA LEU A 171 7.99 9.78 -8.36
C LEU A 171 7.99 9.35 -9.83
N PHE A 172 6.88 8.82 -10.33
CA PHE A 172 6.80 8.25 -11.68
C PHE A 172 6.71 9.31 -12.77
N LYS A 173 5.86 10.35 -12.59
CA LYS A 173 5.52 11.30 -13.64
C LYS A 173 6.41 12.56 -13.63
N GLN A 174 6.93 12.98 -12.45
CA GLN A 174 7.76 14.17 -12.34
C GLN A 174 9.25 13.82 -12.28
N GLU A 175 9.63 12.82 -11.49
CA GLU A 175 11.01 12.41 -11.27
C GLU A 175 11.48 11.30 -12.22
N GLY A 176 10.55 10.65 -12.91
CA GLY A 176 10.86 9.57 -13.86
C GLY A 176 11.44 8.33 -13.18
N VAL A 177 11.08 8.09 -11.91
CA VAL A 177 11.45 6.87 -11.19
C VAL A 177 10.80 5.67 -11.87
N VAL A 178 11.56 4.60 -12.00
CA VAL A 178 11.08 3.32 -12.57
C VAL A 178 11.20 2.26 -11.48
N LEU A 179 10.13 1.51 -11.27
CA LEU A 179 10.13 0.32 -10.44
C LEU A 179 9.83 -0.91 -11.30
N ASP A 180 10.60 -1.96 -11.11
CA ASP A 180 10.37 -3.24 -11.75
C ASP A 180 9.34 -4.07 -10.99
N GLU A 181 9.20 -3.81 -9.68
CA GLU A 181 8.31 -4.54 -8.79
C GLU A 181 8.09 -3.82 -7.46
N LEU A 182 6.90 -3.99 -6.89
CA LEU A 182 6.57 -3.67 -5.51
C LEU A 182 6.21 -4.94 -4.72
N LEU A 183 6.78 -5.07 -3.53
CA LEU A 183 6.50 -6.18 -2.61
C LEU A 183 5.39 -5.75 -1.64
N GLY A 184 4.22 -6.39 -1.75
CA GLY A 184 3.03 -6.05 -0.95
C GLY A 184 2.97 -6.82 0.36
N HIS A 185 2.62 -6.13 1.47
CA HIS A 185 2.29 -6.76 2.73
C HIS A 185 1.25 -5.95 3.52
N GLY A 186 0.74 -6.53 4.63
CA GLY A 186 -0.28 -5.89 5.45
C GLY A 186 -1.71 -6.40 5.19
N GLY A 187 -2.67 -5.79 5.89
CA GLY A 187 -4.06 -6.28 5.95
C GLY A 187 -4.77 -6.37 4.61
N LEU A 188 -4.52 -5.41 3.71
CA LEU A 188 -5.12 -5.38 2.37
C LEU A 188 -4.76 -6.61 1.52
N PHE A 189 -3.59 -7.19 1.75
CA PHE A 189 -3.09 -8.34 0.99
C PHE A 189 -3.54 -9.70 1.55
N LYS A 190 -4.25 -9.74 2.68
CA LYS A 190 -4.77 -10.99 3.26
C LYS A 190 -5.85 -11.64 2.40
N THR A 191 -6.59 -10.85 1.61
CA THR A 191 -7.52 -11.39 0.62
C THR A 191 -6.75 -11.63 -0.66
N GLU A 192 -6.51 -12.91 -0.97
CA GLU A 192 -5.68 -13.35 -2.10
C GLU A 192 -6.08 -12.67 -3.41
N GLY A 193 -5.10 -12.14 -4.12
CA GLY A 193 -5.23 -11.54 -5.44
C GLY A 193 -5.89 -10.15 -5.46
N VAL A 194 -6.67 -9.75 -4.46
CA VAL A 194 -7.42 -8.47 -4.50
C VAL A 194 -6.49 -7.28 -4.25
N GLY A 195 -5.77 -7.29 -3.11
CA GLY A 195 -4.84 -6.20 -2.78
C GLY A 195 -3.81 -5.96 -3.88
N GLN A 196 -3.24 -7.05 -4.42
CA GLN A 196 -2.27 -6.97 -5.52
C GLN A 196 -2.86 -6.31 -6.77
N LYS A 197 -4.06 -6.73 -7.22
CA LYS A 197 -4.73 -6.14 -8.39
C LYS A 197 -5.00 -4.66 -8.22
N VAL A 198 -5.52 -4.28 -7.06
CA VAL A 198 -5.89 -2.88 -6.82
C VAL A 198 -4.66 -1.99 -6.71
N VAL A 199 -3.60 -2.45 -6.04
CA VAL A 199 -2.33 -1.72 -5.96
C VAL A 199 -1.68 -1.64 -7.33
N ALA A 200 -1.58 -2.76 -8.08
CA ALA A 200 -1.01 -2.75 -9.43
C ALA A 200 -1.77 -1.80 -10.37
N ALA A 201 -3.10 -1.73 -10.26
CA ALA A 201 -3.91 -0.76 -11.01
C ALA A 201 -3.61 0.68 -10.60
N ALA A 202 -3.43 0.95 -9.31
CA ALA A 202 -3.14 2.29 -8.79
C ALA A 202 -1.79 2.83 -9.27
N VAL A 203 -0.74 2.02 -9.19
CA VAL A 203 0.63 2.49 -9.42
C VAL A 203 1.21 2.08 -10.77
N ASN A 204 0.51 1.23 -11.53
CA ASN A 204 0.97 0.68 -12.82
C ASN A 204 2.36 0.00 -12.73
N VAL A 205 2.57 -0.76 -11.66
CA VAL A 205 3.80 -1.53 -11.38
C VAL A 205 3.37 -2.94 -10.98
N PRO A 206 4.10 -3.99 -11.39
CA PRO A 206 3.87 -5.34 -10.89
C PRO A 206 3.94 -5.43 -9.38
N VAL A 207 3.04 -6.20 -8.78
CA VAL A 207 2.97 -6.37 -7.33
C VAL A 207 3.12 -7.84 -6.96
N SER A 208 4.12 -8.15 -6.15
CA SER A 208 4.34 -9.48 -5.60
C SER A 208 4.01 -9.54 -4.11
N VAL A 209 3.51 -10.68 -3.67
CA VAL A 209 3.33 -11.01 -2.26
C VAL A 209 4.08 -12.30 -1.97
N MET A 210 4.96 -12.23 -0.98
CA MET A 210 5.72 -13.40 -0.52
C MET A 210 4.96 -14.15 0.57
N LYS A 211 5.18 -15.46 0.69
CA LYS A 211 4.59 -16.26 1.78
C LYS A 211 5.04 -15.76 3.17
N THR A 212 6.24 -15.22 3.25
CA THR A 212 6.86 -14.64 4.45
C THR A 212 6.44 -13.20 4.75
N ALA A 213 5.60 -12.60 3.93
CA ALA A 213 5.19 -11.18 4.06
C ALA A 213 4.51 -10.82 5.40
N GLY A 214 4.12 -11.82 6.21
CA GLY A 214 3.55 -11.65 7.55
C GLY A 214 4.55 -11.58 8.69
N GLU A 215 5.83 -11.90 8.47
CA GLU A 215 6.85 -12.01 9.53
C GLU A 215 7.34 -10.65 10.09
N GLY A 216 7.25 -9.62 9.28
CA GLY A 216 7.43 -8.22 9.69
C GLY A 216 8.86 -7.83 10.11
N GLY A 217 8.94 -6.67 10.77
CA GLY A 217 10.22 -6.04 11.13
C GLY A 217 11.07 -6.84 12.13
N ALA A 218 10.45 -7.61 13.01
CA ALA A 218 11.19 -8.45 13.96
C ALA A 218 12.03 -9.53 13.26
N TRP A 219 11.53 -10.12 12.19
CA TRP A 219 12.29 -11.03 11.35
C TRP A 219 13.35 -10.27 10.53
N GLY A 220 13.00 -9.11 9.99
CA GLY A 220 13.93 -8.28 9.23
C GLY A 220 15.17 -7.88 10.01
N ILE A 221 15.04 -7.48 11.30
CA ILE A 221 16.21 -7.16 12.13
C ILE A 221 17.04 -8.41 12.49
N ALA A 222 16.38 -9.57 12.66
CA ALA A 222 17.10 -10.83 12.85
C ALA A 222 17.92 -11.21 11.62
N VAL A 223 17.39 -11.03 10.42
CA VAL A 223 18.10 -11.23 9.15
C VAL A 223 19.27 -10.27 9.00
N LEU A 224 19.12 -8.98 9.38
CA LEU A 224 20.24 -8.03 9.40
C LEU A 224 21.35 -8.44 10.37
N ALA A 225 21.00 -8.95 11.57
CA ALA A 225 21.96 -9.45 12.51
C ALA A 225 22.71 -10.70 11.95
N GLN A 226 22.00 -11.57 11.27
CA GLN A 226 22.60 -12.72 10.59
C GLN A 226 23.51 -12.28 9.44
N TYR A 227 23.07 -11.34 8.60
CA TYR A 227 23.88 -10.74 7.53
C TYR A 227 25.19 -10.16 8.08
N MET A 228 25.14 -9.39 9.18
CA MET A 228 26.33 -8.84 9.83
C MET A 228 27.35 -9.93 10.18
N MET A 229 26.88 -11.11 10.62
CA MET A 229 27.75 -12.21 11.08
C MET A 229 28.25 -13.13 9.97
N GLU A 230 27.48 -13.28 8.89
CA GLU A 230 27.68 -14.36 7.91
C GLU A 230 27.98 -13.87 6.48
N LYS A 231 27.90 -12.55 6.23
CA LYS A 231 28.16 -12.03 4.88
C LYS A 231 29.58 -12.32 4.43
N ALA A 232 29.74 -12.70 3.16
CA ALA A 232 31.06 -12.79 2.53
C ALA A 232 31.65 -11.39 2.31
N GLU A 233 32.98 -11.33 2.11
CA GLU A 233 33.64 -10.07 1.77
C GLU A 233 33.09 -9.51 0.44
N GLY A 234 32.59 -8.27 0.45
CA GLY A 234 32.01 -7.60 -0.70
C GLY A 234 30.57 -8.03 -1.05
N GLU A 235 29.97 -8.94 -0.28
CA GLU A 235 28.58 -9.36 -0.50
C GLU A 235 27.60 -8.25 -0.10
N SER A 236 26.76 -7.80 -1.04
CA SER A 236 25.71 -6.83 -0.77
C SER A 236 24.55 -7.45 0.02
N LEU A 237 23.77 -6.62 0.72
CA LEU A 237 22.56 -7.08 1.40
C LEU A 237 21.56 -7.65 0.39
N ALA A 238 21.38 -7.01 -0.77
CA ALA A 238 20.50 -7.49 -1.81
C ALA A 238 20.91 -8.90 -2.30
N ASP A 239 22.21 -9.14 -2.55
CA ASP A 239 22.70 -10.46 -2.94
C ASP A 239 22.50 -11.50 -1.85
N TYR A 240 22.80 -11.14 -0.60
CA TYR A 240 22.58 -12.01 0.55
C TYR A 240 21.13 -12.42 0.70
N LEU A 241 20.19 -11.47 0.59
CA LEU A 241 18.77 -11.74 0.65
C LEU A 241 18.35 -12.67 -0.48
N ASN A 242 18.68 -12.34 -1.73
CA ASN A 242 18.28 -13.12 -2.89
C ASN A 242 18.86 -14.55 -2.90
N GLN A 243 20.12 -14.71 -2.50
CA GLN A 243 20.83 -15.98 -2.68
C GLN A 243 20.75 -16.90 -1.45
N LYS A 244 20.51 -16.33 -0.25
CA LYS A 244 20.56 -17.10 1.01
C LYS A 244 19.23 -17.08 1.76
N VAL A 245 18.60 -15.90 1.90
CA VAL A 245 17.41 -15.77 2.75
C VAL A 245 16.16 -16.17 1.97
N PHE A 246 16.01 -15.67 0.75
CA PHE A 246 14.84 -15.89 -0.10
C PHE A 246 15.12 -16.87 -1.25
N ALA A 247 16.26 -17.56 -1.22
CA ALA A 247 16.58 -18.57 -2.24
C ALA A 247 15.51 -19.68 -2.26
N GLY A 248 14.78 -19.77 -3.36
CA GLY A 248 13.71 -20.77 -3.52
C GLY A 248 12.37 -20.40 -2.89
N GLU A 249 12.25 -19.21 -2.29
CA GLU A 249 10.95 -18.71 -1.85
C GLU A 249 10.06 -18.35 -3.04
N GLU A 250 8.80 -18.77 -2.97
CA GLU A 250 7.81 -18.47 -4.00
C GLU A 250 7.10 -17.15 -3.67
N SER A 251 7.03 -16.27 -4.64
CA SER A 251 6.16 -15.09 -4.62
C SER A 251 5.03 -15.24 -5.64
N VAL A 252 3.87 -14.71 -5.30
CA VAL A 252 2.79 -14.56 -6.26
C VAL A 252 2.89 -13.17 -6.86
N ARG A 253 3.32 -13.08 -8.11
CA ARG A 253 3.45 -11.83 -8.87
C ARG A 253 2.21 -11.57 -9.70
N MET A 254 1.75 -10.33 -9.70
CA MET A 254 0.60 -9.89 -10.48
C MET A 254 0.96 -8.65 -11.30
N GLU A 255 0.79 -8.75 -12.60
CA GLU A 255 0.98 -7.64 -13.53
C GLU A 255 -0.21 -6.68 -13.49
N PRO A 256 0.01 -5.36 -13.74
CA PRO A 256 -1.07 -4.41 -13.86
C PRO A 256 -1.94 -4.72 -15.09
N ASP A 257 -3.27 -4.77 -14.91
CA ASP A 257 -4.22 -4.87 -16.00
C ASP A 257 -4.49 -3.50 -16.62
N ALA A 258 -4.33 -3.36 -17.93
CA ALA A 258 -4.44 -2.07 -18.62
C ALA A 258 -5.82 -1.40 -18.46
N LYS A 259 -6.91 -2.19 -18.38
CA LYS A 259 -8.26 -1.67 -18.16
C LYS A 259 -8.42 -1.13 -16.74
N ASP A 260 -7.88 -1.85 -15.75
CA ASP A 260 -7.94 -1.45 -14.35
C ASP A 260 -7.06 -0.22 -14.10
N VAL A 261 -5.88 -0.14 -14.72
CA VAL A 261 -5.01 1.06 -14.69
C VAL A 261 -5.74 2.28 -15.25
N ALA A 262 -6.33 2.18 -16.45
CA ALA A 262 -7.09 3.27 -17.05
C ALA A 262 -8.31 3.67 -16.20
N GLY A 263 -8.97 2.69 -15.59
CA GLY A 263 -10.08 2.92 -14.66
C GLY A 263 -9.63 3.66 -13.40
N PHE A 264 -8.47 3.29 -12.84
CA PHE A 264 -7.91 3.98 -11.67
C PHE A 264 -7.50 5.42 -12.02
N GLU A 265 -6.91 5.67 -13.18
CA GLU A 265 -6.60 7.04 -13.64
C GLU A 265 -7.89 7.89 -13.78
N THR A 266 -8.97 7.31 -14.29
CA THR A 266 -10.28 8.00 -14.35
C THR A 266 -10.84 8.29 -12.96
N PHE A 267 -10.71 7.34 -12.03
CA PHE A 267 -11.11 7.52 -10.64
C PHE A 267 -10.28 8.60 -9.95
N ILE A 268 -8.94 8.59 -10.09
CA ILE A 268 -8.07 9.53 -9.37
C ILE A 268 -8.28 10.98 -9.83
N GLU A 269 -8.62 11.21 -11.09
CA GLU A 269 -8.99 12.54 -11.56
C GLU A 269 -10.29 13.05 -10.91
N ARG A 270 -11.27 12.17 -10.72
CA ARG A 270 -12.50 12.48 -9.98
C ARG A 270 -12.19 12.72 -8.49
N TYR A 271 -11.33 11.88 -7.89
CA TYR A 271 -10.90 11.99 -6.51
C TYR A 271 -10.22 13.35 -6.25
N LYS A 272 -9.26 13.75 -7.08
CA LYS A 272 -8.58 15.05 -6.97
C LYS A 272 -9.58 16.23 -7.05
N LYS A 273 -10.51 16.20 -8.01
CA LYS A 273 -11.55 17.24 -8.13
C LYS A 273 -12.46 17.30 -6.91
N GLY A 274 -12.82 16.16 -6.37
CA GLY A 274 -13.71 16.04 -5.22
C GLY A 274 -13.07 16.41 -3.87
N LEU A 275 -11.76 16.62 -3.77
CA LEU A 275 -11.11 17.12 -2.55
C LEU A 275 -11.69 18.45 -2.07
N ALA A 276 -12.29 19.24 -2.96
CA ALA A 276 -13.04 20.44 -2.58
C ALA A 276 -14.29 20.13 -1.73
N ILE A 277 -14.93 18.97 -1.94
CA ILE A 277 -16.07 18.52 -1.14
C ILE A 277 -15.59 18.11 0.24
N GLU A 278 -14.48 17.37 0.33
CA GLU A 278 -13.85 16.99 1.59
C GLU A 278 -13.44 18.23 2.39
N ARG A 279 -12.86 19.24 1.73
CA ARG A 279 -12.50 20.50 2.37
C ARG A 279 -13.72 21.23 2.95
N ALA A 280 -14.79 21.31 2.16
CA ALA A 280 -16.05 21.92 2.64
C ALA A 280 -16.64 21.13 3.81
N ALA A 281 -16.53 19.81 3.83
CA ALA A 281 -16.97 19.00 4.97
C ALA A 281 -16.15 19.27 6.23
N VAL A 282 -14.82 19.33 6.10
CA VAL A 282 -13.92 19.67 7.24
C VAL A 282 -14.23 21.05 7.80
N GLU A 283 -14.51 22.04 6.95
CA GLU A 283 -14.80 23.41 7.35
C GLU A 283 -16.18 23.60 7.99
N ASN A 284 -17.14 22.69 7.77
CA ASN A 284 -18.53 22.88 8.17
C ASN A 284 -19.10 21.78 9.08
N LEU A 285 -18.37 20.70 9.34
CA LEU A 285 -18.74 19.57 10.20
C LEU A 285 -17.72 19.34 11.32
#